data_ad87bb349c6087c57e173490bc6a5cd9
#
_entry.id   ad87bb349c6087c57e173490bc6a5cd9
#
_cell.length_a   1.000
_cell.length_b   1.000
_cell.length_c   1.000
_cell.angle_alpha   90.00
_cell.angle_beta   90.00
_cell.angle_gamma   90.00
#
_symmetry.space_group_name_H-M   'P 1'
#
loop_
_entity.id
_entity.type
_entity.pdbx_description
1 polymer ?
#
loop_
_entity_poly.entity_id
_entity_poly.type
_entity_poly.pdbx_seq_one_letter_code
_entity_poly.pdbx_strand_id
1 'polypeptide(L)'
;VTYEHYGCVTTDTDYTAQISKAIEQGAEVIIYPNNYDTVPNFVSQARDAGFTGPILGGDAWDGTDVTGYESKFDNCYYLAHLDLSADTEAVKNYVAAYKAEYGEDGLNAVSSLYYDSVKMLVQAMEEAGSSDPSVVKDTLLGMKYESMGGEITYDENGDAKKPFTIETFKDGALTYYG
;
A
#
# COMPACT_ATOMS: atom_id res chain seq x y z
N VAL A 1 -22.80 -3.47 10.70
CA VAL A 1 -21.53 -4.19 10.72
C VAL A 1 -21.05 -4.22 12.15
N THR A 2 -20.80 -5.40 12.68
CA THR A 2 -20.12 -5.58 13.98
C THR A 2 -18.66 -5.90 13.71
N TYR A 3 -17.74 -5.38 14.53
CA TYR A 3 -16.32 -5.69 14.44
C TYR A 3 -15.75 -5.98 15.82
N GLU A 4 -14.72 -6.82 15.84
CA GLU A 4 -13.90 -7.11 17.01
C GLU A 4 -12.46 -6.75 16.70
N HIS A 5 -11.73 -6.27 17.68
CA HIS A 5 -10.33 -5.87 17.56
C HIS A 5 -9.44 -6.75 18.43
N TYR A 6 -8.39 -7.31 17.84
CA TYR A 6 -7.39 -8.13 18.52
C TYR A 6 -6.02 -7.48 18.40
N GLY A 7 -5.35 -7.28 19.53
CA GLY A 7 -4.00 -6.75 19.53
C GLY A 7 -2.96 -7.76 19.11
N CYS A 8 -1.96 -7.29 18.37
CA CYS A 8 -0.69 -7.97 18.13
C CYS A 8 0.43 -6.92 18.13
N VAL A 9 1.67 -7.37 18.30
CA VAL A 9 2.85 -6.51 18.18
C VAL A 9 3.69 -6.93 16.98
N THR A 10 4.54 -6.03 16.49
CA THR A 10 5.33 -6.23 15.26
C THR A 10 6.33 -7.39 15.34
N THR A 11 6.62 -7.89 16.54
CA THR A 11 7.50 -9.04 16.76
C THR A 11 6.75 -10.37 16.89
N ASP A 12 5.41 -10.34 16.82
CA ASP A 12 4.62 -11.57 16.89
C ASP A 12 4.82 -12.40 15.64
N THR A 13 4.99 -13.70 15.84
CA THR A 13 5.10 -14.69 14.77
C THR A 13 4.03 -15.77 14.87
N ASP A 14 3.24 -15.79 15.94
CA ASP A 14 2.13 -16.70 16.19
C ASP A 14 0.85 -15.88 16.40
N TYR A 15 -0.09 -16.04 15.50
CA TYR A 15 -1.39 -15.37 15.46
C TYR A 15 -2.55 -16.34 15.73
N THR A 16 -2.24 -17.56 16.13
CA THR A 16 -3.21 -18.66 16.28
C THR A 16 -4.38 -18.28 17.19
N ALA A 17 -4.08 -17.59 18.30
CA ALA A 17 -5.11 -17.21 19.27
C ALA A 17 -6.11 -16.19 18.69
N GLN A 18 -5.62 -15.15 17.99
CA GLN A 18 -6.45 -14.13 17.36
C GLN A 18 -7.28 -14.71 16.22
N ILE A 19 -6.65 -15.53 15.38
CA ILE A 19 -7.29 -16.19 14.23
C ILE A 19 -8.38 -17.15 14.71
N SER A 20 -8.08 -18.03 15.67
CA SER A 20 -9.05 -18.98 16.21
C SER A 20 -10.26 -18.28 16.78
N LYS A 21 -10.04 -17.19 17.52
CA LYS A 21 -11.12 -16.41 18.11
C LYS A 21 -11.97 -15.71 17.05
N ALA A 22 -11.36 -15.19 15.99
CA ALA A 22 -12.09 -14.60 14.86
C ALA A 22 -12.99 -15.65 14.17
N ILE A 23 -12.46 -16.84 13.93
CA ILE A 23 -13.22 -17.94 13.32
C ILE A 23 -14.37 -18.41 14.24
N GLU A 24 -14.11 -18.58 15.52
CA GLU A 24 -15.13 -18.98 16.52
C GLU A 24 -16.28 -17.97 16.60
N GLN A 25 -16.01 -16.69 16.40
CA GLN A 25 -17.00 -15.63 16.38
C GLN A 25 -17.69 -15.45 15.02
N GLY A 26 -17.34 -16.25 14.01
CA GLY A 26 -17.95 -16.24 12.69
C GLY A 26 -17.54 -15.02 11.85
N ALA A 27 -16.27 -14.61 11.96
CA ALA A 27 -15.75 -13.53 11.13
C ALA A 27 -15.91 -13.85 9.65
N GLU A 28 -16.52 -12.96 8.89
CA GLU A 28 -16.67 -13.07 7.43
C GLU A 28 -15.49 -12.45 6.70
N VAL A 29 -14.82 -11.49 7.31
CA VAL A 29 -13.66 -10.76 6.78
C VAL A 29 -12.64 -10.55 7.89
N ILE A 30 -11.37 -10.66 7.58
CA ILE A 30 -10.27 -10.24 8.47
C ILE A 30 -9.60 -9.01 7.86
N ILE A 31 -9.39 -7.97 8.67
CA ILE A 31 -8.57 -6.81 8.30
C ILE A 31 -7.26 -6.93 9.08
N TYR A 32 -6.15 -7.04 8.35
CA TYR A 32 -4.80 -7.19 8.91
C TYR A 32 -3.88 -6.08 8.38
N PRO A 33 -3.88 -4.89 8.99
CA PRO A 33 -3.15 -3.72 8.48
C PRO A 33 -1.68 -3.67 8.97
N ASN A 34 -1.01 -4.80 9.03
CA ASN A 34 0.40 -4.88 9.44
C ASN A 34 1.34 -4.81 8.25
N ASN A 35 2.65 -4.76 8.53
CA ASN A 35 3.69 -4.61 7.52
C ASN A 35 3.91 -5.88 6.70
N TYR A 36 4.38 -5.70 5.46
CA TYR A 36 4.63 -6.71 4.43
C TYR A 36 5.43 -7.93 4.93
N ASP A 37 6.36 -7.74 5.85
CA ASP A 37 7.23 -8.79 6.39
C ASP A 37 6.49 -9.81 7.28
N THR A 38 5.36 -9.42 7.87
CA THR A 38 4.52 -10.28 8.72
C THR A 38 3.37 -10.95 7.97
N VAL A 39 3.00 -10.38 6.82
CA VAL A 39 1.80 -10.76 6.05
C VAL A 39 1.80 -12.22 5.60
N PRO A 40 2.89 -12.78 5.02
CA PRO A 40 2.89 -14.17 4.57
C PRO A 40 2.64 -15.16 5.72
N ASN A 41 3.25 -14.90 6.86
CA ASN A 41 3.09 -15.73 8.03
C ASN A 41 1.65 -15.67 8.58
N PHE A 42 1.07 -14.47 8.70
CA PHE A 42 -0.31 -14.30 9.16
C PHE A 42 -1.31 -14.97 8.20
N VAL A 43 -1.20 -14.68 6.91
CA VAL A 43 -2.10 -15.24 5.89
C VAL A 43 -2.03 -16.77 5.89
N SER A 44 -0.81 -17.33 5.95
CA SER A 44 -0.64 -18.78 6.02
C SER A 44 -1.33 -19.39 7.24
N GLN A 45 -1.14 -18.83 8.42
CA GLN A 45 -1.79 -19.31 9.64
C GLN A 45 -3.31 -19.22 9.56
N ALA A 46 -3.86 -18.13 9.00
CA ALA A 46 -5.30 -17.96 8.84
C ALA A 46 -5.89 -19.03 7.90
N ARG A 47 -5.24 -19.28 6.76
CA ARG A 47 -5.67 -20.32 5.80
C ARG A 47 -5.53 -21.74 6.37
N ASP A 48 -4.46 -22.01 7.09
CA ASP A 48 -4.23 -23.33 7.75
C ASP A 48 -5.23 -23.58 8.87
N ALA A 49 -5.69 -22.53 9.55
CA ALA A 49 -6.77 -22.61 10.54
C ALA A 49 -8.17 -22.76 9.91
N GLY A 50 -8.28 -22.72 8.57
CA GLY A 50 -9.54 -22.90 7.83
C GLY A 50 -10.31 -21.63 7.55
N PHE A 51 -9.73 -20.44 7.75
CA PHE A 51 -10.36 -19.20 7.31
C PHE A 51 -10.30 -19.05 5.79
N THR A 52 -11.45 -19.01 5.13
CA THR A 52 -11.58 -18.92 3.66
C THR A 52 -12.11 -17.56 3.19
N GLY A 53 -12.54 -16.70 4.12
CA GLY A 53 -13.04 -15.36 3.83
C GLY A 53 -11.94 -14.43 3.31
N PRO A 54 -12.32 -13.22 2.83
CA PRO A 54 -11.37 -12.20 2.42
C PRO A 54 -10.44 -11.78 3.57
N ILE A 55 -9.16 -11.55 3.25
CA ILE A 55 -8.21 -10.90 4.14
C ILE A 55 -7.80 -9.59 3.48
N LEU A 56 -7.98 -8.49 4.20
CA LEU A 56 -7.77 -7.14 3.68
C LEU A 56 -6.58 -6.50 4.38
N GLY A 57 -5.68 -5.94 3.57
CA GLY A 57 -4.52 -5.20 4.03
C GLY A 57 -4.61 -3.69 3.77
N GLY A 58 -3.70 -2.96 4.36
CA GLY A 58 -3.40 -1.57 4.01
C GLY A 58 -2.24 -1.47 3.03
N ASP A 59 -1.81 -0.25 2.76
CA ASP A 59 -0.69 0.07 1.87
C ASP A 59 0.65 -0.55 2.32
N ALA A 60 0.79 -0.83 3.61
CA ALA A 60 1.97 -1.50 4.17
C ALA A 60 2.14 -2.97 3.71
N TRP A 61 1.19 -3.51 2.94
CA TRP A 61 1.34 -4.81 2.28
C TRP A 61 2.14 -4.74 0.97
N ASP A 62 2.36 -3.54 0.44
CA ASP A 62 3.17 -3.38 -0.76
C ASP A 62 4.59 -3.92 -0.55
N GLY A 63 5.07 -4.71 -1.52
CA GLY A 63 6.35 -5.42 -1.38
C GLY A 63 6.29 -6.74 -0.61
N THR A 64 5.10 -7.26 -0.28
CA THR A 64 4.95 -8.61 0.32
C THR A 64 5.54 -9.67 -0.62
N ASP A 65 6.51 -10.44 -0.12
CA ASP A 65 7.03 -11.61 -0.81
C ASP A 65 6.15 -12.82 -0.51
N VAL A 66 5.45 -13.31 -1.52
CA VAL A 66 4.56 -14.47 -1.42
C VAL A 66 5.21 -15.79 -1.82
N THR A 67 6.52 -15.80 -2.07
CA THR A 67 7.26 -16.99 -2.48
C THR A 67 7.08 -18.14 -1.46
N GLY A 68 6.55 -19.27 -1.91
CA GLY A 68 6.23 -20.43 -1.08
C GLY A 68 4.86 -20.35 -0.36
N TYR A 69 4.12 -19.26 -0.52
CA TYR A 69 2.80 -19.04 0.05
C TYR A 69 1.73 -18.74 -1.02
N GLU A 70 2.04 -18.85 -2.29
CA GLU A 70 1.23 -18.42 -3.41
C GLU A 70 -0.23 -18.90 -3.31
N SER A 71 -0.44 -20.18 -3.00
CA SER A 71 -1.78 -20.76 -2.88
C SER A 71 -2.57 -20.29 -1.66
N LYS A 72 -1.95 -19.58 -0.72
CA LYS A 72 -2.61 -19.04 0.47
C LYS A 72 -3.17 -17.64 0.26
N PHE A 73 -2.67 -16.94 -0.77
CA PHE A 73 -3.01 -15.54 -1.02
C PHE A 73 -4.26 -15.33 -1.87
N ASP A 74 -4.92 -16.39 -2.29
CA ASP A 74 -6.25 -16.28 -2.88
C ASP A 74 -7.21 -15.56 -1.92
N ASN A 75 -8.02 -14.65 -2.49
CA ASN A 75 -8.98 -13.83 -1.73
C ASN A 75 -8.30 -12.90 -0.69
N CYS A 76 -7.08 -12.42 -1.00
CA CYS A 76 -6.38 -11.37 -0.26
C CYS A 76 -6.34 -10.10 -1.10
N TYR A 77 -6.59 -8.95 -0.48
CA TYR A 77 -6.65 -7.65 -1.13
C TYR A 77 -5.98 -6.60 -0.26
N TYR A 78 -5.38 -5.59 -0.88
CA TYR A 78 -4.88 -4.45 -0.14
C TYR A 78 -5.01 -3.14 -0.93
N LEU A 79 -4.97 -2.02 -0.20
CA LEU A 79 -4.92 -0.70 -0.80
C LEU A 79 -3.49 -0.37 -1.22
N ALA A 80 -3.29 -0.07 -2.49
CA ALA A 80 -2.02 0.39 -3.02
C ALA A 80 -2.10 1.86 -3.44
N HIS A 81 -0.96 2.52 -3.41
CA HIS A 81 -0.87 3.92 -3.81
C HIS A 81 -0.79 4.12 -5.32
N LEU A 82 -0.32 3.11 -6.04
CA LEU A 82 -0.11 3.13 -7.48
C LEU A 82 -0.06 1.70 -8.01
N ASP A 83 -0.73 1.46 -9.13
CA ASP A 83 -0.50 0.28 -9.95
C ASP A 83 0.71 0.52 -10.88
N LEU A 84 1.82 -0.15 -10.60
CA LEU A 84 3.04 -0.05 -11.42
C LEU A 84 2.91 -0.72 -12.80
N SER A 85 1.83 -1.47 -13.04
CA SER A 85 1.50 -2.06 -14.34
C SER A 85 0.58 -1.17 -15.18
N ALA A 86 0.14 -0.03 -14.64
CA ALA A 86 -0.78 0.88 -15.31
C ALA A 86 -0.24 1.36 -16.67
N ASP A 87 -1.10 1.32 -17.69
CA ASP A 87 -0.78 1.68 -19.06
C ASP A 87 -0.77 3.22 -19.29
N THR A 88 -0.06 3.94 -18.42
CA THR A 88 0.14 5.38 -18.54
C THR A 88 1.60 5.69 -18.89
N GLU A 89 1.84 6.78 -19.66
CA GLU A 89 3.21 7.19 -19.98
C GLU A 89 4.02 7.52 -18.72
N ALA A 90 3.41 8.14 -17.72
CA ALA A 90 4.07 8.53 -16.49
C ALA A 90 4.63 7.32 -15.74
N VAL A 91 3.79 6.27 -15.56
CA VAL A 91 4.20 5.02 -14.90
C VAL A 91 5.26 4.29 -15.72
N LYS A 92 5.07 4.15 -17.04
CA LYS A 92 6.04 3.49 -17.92
C LYS A 92 7.41 4.16 -17.89
N ASN A 93 7.43 5.48 -17.96
CA ASN A 93 8.68 6.26 -17.93
C ASN A 93 9.38 6.12 -16.57
N TYR A 94 8.63 6.18 -15.47
CA TYR A 94 9.19 5.96 -14.13
C TYR A 94 9.79 4.55 -13.99
N VAL A 95 9.02 3.52 -14.32
CA VAL A 95 9.47 2.12 -14.23
C VAL A 95 10.70 1.88 -15.09
N ALA A 96 10.72 2.40 -16.33
CA ALA A 96 11.86 2.25 -17.23
C ALA A 96 13.12 2.96 -16.69
N ALA A 97 12.97 4.19 -16.19
CA ALA A 97 14.06 4.94 -15.62
C ALA A 97 14.61 4.29 -14.34
N TYR A 98 13.70 3.85 -13.46
CA TYR A 98 14.08 3.16 -12.24
C TYR A 98 14.89 1.88 -12.54
N LYS A 99 14.36 1.03 -13.43
CA LYS A 99 15.03 -0.22 -13.83
C LYS A 99 16.38 0.01 -14.50
N ALA A 100 16.52 1.07 -15.29
CA ALA A 100 17.78 1.41 -15.93
C ALA A 100 18.89 1.81 -14.93
N GLU A 101 18.52 2.45 -13.82
CA GLU A 101 19.47 2.96 -12.82
C GLU A 101 19.73 1.94 -11.71
N TYR A 102 18.67 1.28 -11.21
CA TYR A 102 18.71 0.45 -9.99
C TYR A 102 18.39 -1.03 -10.21
N GLY A 103 17.99 -1.43 -11.43
CA GLY A 103 17.43 -2.77 -11.65
C GLY A 103 15.99 -2.89 -11.15
N GLU A 104 15.61 -4.08 -10.73
CA GLU A 104 14.25 -4.34 -10.22
C GLU A 104 14.14 -4.27 -8.69
N ASP A 105 15.27 -4.23 -8.00
CA ASP A 105 15.31 -4.23 -6.54
C ASP A 105 14.69 -2.96 -5.97
N GLY A 106 13.73 -3.14 -5.05
CA GLY A 106 13.03 -2.03 -4.39
C GLY A 106 12.03 -1.28 -5.26
N LEU A 107 11.77 -1.72 -6.49
CA LEU A 107 10.71 -1.17 -7.33
C LEU A 107 9.34 -1.65 -6.82
N ASN A 108 8.63 -0.77 -6.15
CA ASN A 108 7.29 -0.99 -5.61
C ASN A 108 6.51 0.34 -5.62
N ALA A 109 5.24 0.33 -5.26
CA ALA A 109 4.43 1.56 -5.25
C ALA A 109 4.97 2.59 -4.26
N VAL A 110 5.57 2.16 -3.14
CA VAL A 110 6.17 3.08 -2.15
C VAL A 110 7.37 3.84 -2.73
N SER A 111 8.21 3.20 -3.56
CA SER A 111 9.33 3.88 -4.21
C SER A 111 8.87 5.04 -5.11
N SER A 112 7.69 4.90 -5.74
CA SER A 112 7.09 5.94 -6.57
C SER A 112 6.62 7.15 -5.74
N LEU A 113 6.16 6.90 -4.51
CA LEU A 113 5.76 7.97 -3.60
C LEU A 113 6.93 8.89 -3.21
N TYR A 114 8.11 8.32 -2.98
CA TYR A 114 9.31 9.12 -2.71
C TYR A 114 9.68 9.99 -3.90
N TYR A 115 9.60 9.44 -5.12
CA TYR A 115 9.84 10.20 -6.35
C TYR A 115 8.85 11.38 -6.49
N ASP A 116 7.55 11.11 -6.36
CA ASP A 116 6.52 12.14 -6.45
C ASP A 116 6.65 13.17 -5.32
N SER A 117 6.99 12.74 -4.09
CA SER A 117 7.17 13.66 -2.97
C SER A 117 8.27 14.68 -3.21
N VAL A 118 9.41 14.26 -3.77
CA VAL A 118 10.50 15.18 -4.10
C VAL A 118 10.08 16.15 -5.20
N LYS A 119 9.43 15.66 -6.26
CA LYS A 119 8.96 16.51 -7.36
C LYS A 119 7.92 17.52 -6.91
N MET A 120 6.97 17.09 -6.10
CA MET A 120 5.93 17.95 -5.52
C MET A 120 6.55 19.05 -4.65
N LEU A 121 7.56 18.69 -3.82
CA LEU A 121 8.27 19.66 -2.99
C LEU A 121 9.01 20.70 -3.84
N VAL A 122 9.70 20.27 -4.90
CA VAL A 122 10.39 21.18 -5.83
C VAL A 122 9.40 22.10 -6.51
N GLN A 123 8.28 21.59 -7.01
CA GLN A 123 7.23 22.39 -7.61
C GLN A 123 6.68 23.46 -6.63
N ALA A 124 6.44 23.06 -5.38
CA ALA A 124 5.97 23.99 -4.35
C ALA A 124 6.99 25.12 -4.07
N MET A 125 8.29 24.79 -4.05
CA MET A 125 9.36 25.79 -3.90
C MET A 125 9.42 26.75 -5.10
N GLU A 126 9.25 26.24 -6.31
CA GLU A 126 9.22 27.05 -7.54
C GLU A 126 8.01 27.99 -7.58
N GLU A 127 6.82 27.47 -7.26
CA GLU A 127 5.59 28.29 -7.19
C GLU A 127 5.66 29.33 -6.07
N ALA A 128 6.24 28.98 -4.92
CA ALA A 128 6.45 29.89 -3.79
C ALA A 128 7.54 30.95 -4.05
N GLY A 129 8.45 30.69 -4.99
CA GLY A 129 9.67 31.50 -5.18
C GLY A 129 10.55 31.51 -3.92
N SER A 130 10.46 30.49 -3.07
CA SER A 130 11.08 30.43 -1.75
C SER A 130 11.40 29.00 -1.35
N SER A 131 12.46 28.83 -0.56
CA SER A 131 12.77 27.58 0.15
C SER A 131 12.47 27.66 1.66
N ASP A 132 11.83 28.74 2.13
CA ASP A 132 11.38 28.85 3.51
C ASP A 132 10.31 27.80 3.82
N PRO A 133 10.50 26.93 4.84
CA PRO A 133 9.57 25.84 5.09
C PRO A 133 8.13 26.27 5.36
N SER A 134 7.92 27.44 5.97
CA SER A 134 6.57 27.94 6.26
C SER A 134 5.86 28.35 4.97
N VAL A 135 6.56 29.05 4.06
CA VAL A 135 6.02 29.48 2.77
C VAL A 135 5.73 28.27 1.89
N VAL A 136 6.68 27.31 1.82
CA VAL A 136 6.52 26.09 1.03
C VAL A 136 5.35 25.25 1.54
N LYS A 137 5.19 25.10 2.86
CA LYS A 137 4.06 24.40 3.46
C LYS A 137 2.72 25.05 3.06
N ASP A 138 2.62 26.36 3.15
CA ASP A 138 1.38 27.05 2.80
C ASP A 138 1.07 26.93 1.30
N THR A 139 2.11 26.90 0.46
CA THR A 139 1.96 26.65 -0.99
C THR A 139 1.47 25.20 -1.23
N LEU A 140 2.07 24.20 -0.58
CA LEU A 140 1.64 22.79 -0.69
C LEU A 140 0.16 22.61 -0.32
N LEU A 141 -0.31 23.26 0.72
CA LEU A 141 -1.73 23.18 1.14
C LEU A 141 -2.70 23.74 0.09
N GLY A 142 -2.25 24.70 -0.73
CA GLY A 142 -3.07 25.35 -1.74
C GLY A 142 -2.94 24.77 -3.15
N MET A 143 -1.90 23.95 -3.40
CA MET A 143 -1.60 23.46 -4.75
C MET A 143 -2.31 22.15 -5.09
N LYS A 144 -2.40 21.86 -6.38
CA LYS A 144 -2.74 20.58 -6.95
C LYS A 144 -1.50 20.00 -7.61
N TYR A 145 -1.22 18.76 -7.32
CA TYR A 145 -0.08 18.04 -7.90
C TYR A 145 -0.56 16.85 -8.73
N GLU A 146 -0.13 16.77 -9.98
CA GLU A 146 -0.39 15.62 -10.85
C GLU A 146 0.69 14.56 -10.62
N SER A 147 0.37 13.59 -9.75
CA SER A 147 1.23 12.45 -9.50
C SER A 147 1.04 11.36 -10.57
N MET A 148 1.89 10.34 -10.54
CA MET A 148 1.72 9.17 -11.41
C MET A 148 0.41 8.43 -11.16
N GLY A 149 -0.13 8.49 -9.93
CA GLY A 149 -1.39 7.85 -9.53
C GLY A 149 -2.62 8.74 -9.65
N GLY A 150 -2.48 10.00 -10.08
CA GLY A 150 -3.54 10.99 -10.22
C GLY A 150 -3.34 12.24 -9.38
N GLU A 151 -4.33 13.13 -9.37
CA GLU A 151 -4.26 14.41 -8.66
C GLU A 151 -4.14 14.21 -7.14
N ILE A 152 -3.19 14.90 -6.53
CA ILE A 152 -3.02 15.01 -5.07
C ILE A 152 -3.35 16.43 -4.65
N THR A 153 -4.18 16.56 -3.63
CA THR A 153 -4.45 17.81 -2.91
C THR A 153 -4.37 17.56 -1.41
N TYR A 154 -4.26 18.62 -0.62
CA TYR A 154 -4.26 18.54 0.82
C TYR A 154 -5.47 19.22 1.42
N ASP A 155 -5.98 18.72 2.53
CA ASP A 155 -6.98 19.41 3.31
C ASP A 155 -6.34 20.39 4.33
N GLU A 156 -7.18 21.05 5.13
CA GLU A 156 -6.75 22.03 6.13
C GLU A 156 -5.86 21.46 7.25
N ASN A 157 -5.90 20.13 7.45
CA ASN A 157 -5.07 19.43 8.44
C ASN A 157 -3.74 18.95 7.84
N GLY A 158 -3.57 19.05 6.52
CA GLY A 158 -2.43 18.52 5.78
C GLY A 158 -2.60 17.05 5.37
N ASP A 159 -3.82 16.52 5.46
CA ASP A 159 -4.11 15.16 5.01
C ASP A 159 -4.26 15.13 3.48
N ALA A 160 -3.53 14.21 2.86
CA ALA A 160 -3.56 14.07 1.41
C ALA A 160 -4.88 13.46 0.93
N LYS A 161 -5.50 14.10 -0.05
CA LYS A 161 -6.61 13.57 -0.85
C LYS A 161 -6.05 13.10 -2.18
N LYS A 162 -6.10 11.80 -2.41
CA LYS A 162 -5.55 11.16 -3.61
C LYS A 162 -6.31 9.87 -3.93
N PRO A 163 -6.28 9.39 -5.18
CA PRO A 163 -6.81 8.07 -5.50
C PRO A 163 -5.95 6.95 -4.88
N PHE A 164 -6.58 5.81 -4.70
CA PHE A 164 -5.95 4.54 -4.34
C PHE A 164 -6.34 3.48 -5.36
N THR A 165 -5.50 2.48 -5.49
CA THR A 165 -5.79 1.27 -6.24
C THR A 165 -6.05 0.11 -5.27
N ILE A 166 -6.78 -0.91 -5.73
CA ILE A 166 -6.91 -2.17 -5.01
C ILE A 166 -6.11 -3.21 -5.76
N GLU A 167 -5.23 -3.86 -5.04
CA GLU A 167 -4.43 -4.95 -5.57
C GLU A 167 -4.79 -6.27 -4.89
N THR A 168 -4.57 -7.36 -5.60
CA THR A 168 -4.81 -8.72 -5.16
C THR A 168 -3.69 -9.63 -5.66
N PHE A 169 -3.70 -10.87 -5.21
CA PHE A 169 -2.76 -11.89 -5.66
C PHE A 169 -3.52 -12.94 -6.47
N LYS A 170 -3.01 -13.25 -7.64
CA LYS A 170 -3.53 -14.29 -8.51
C LYS A 170 -2.40 -15.18 -8.97
N ASP A 171 -2.51 -16.47 -8.67
CA ASP A 171 -1.46 -17.46 -8.97
C ASP A 171 -0.08 -17.05 -8.42
N GLY A 172 -0.05 -16.41 -7.25
CA GLY A 172 1.17 -15.88 -6.62
C GLY A 172 1.71 -14.58 -7.23
N ALA A 173 1.07 -14.04 -8.24
CA ALA A 173 1.46 -12.76 -8.85
C ALA A 173 0.55 -11.62 -8.36
N LEU A 174 1.16 -10.48 -8.08
CA LEU A 174 0.44 -9.26 -7.79
C LEU A 174 -0.35 -8.81 -9.01
N THR A 175 -1.60 -8.41 -8.81
CA THR A 175 -2.51 -8.08 -9.90
C THR A 175 -3.44 -6.94 -9.47
N TYR A 176 -3.63 -5.97 -10.35
CA TYR A 176 -4.62 -4.91 -10.16
C TYR A 176 -6.04 -5.50 -10.13
N TYR A 177 -6.84 -5.07 -9.16
CA TYR A 177 -8.20 -5.56 -8.98
C TYR A 177 -9.27 -4.57 -9.47
N GLY A 178 -9.05 -3.26 -9.34
CA GLY A 178 -10.01 -2.24 -9.77
C GLY A 178 -9.84 -0.89 -9.09
#